data_6f0973a2e48e527f88c550229993fb46
#
_entry.id   6f0973a2e48e527f88c550229993fb46
#
_cell.length_a   1.000
_cell.length_b   1.000
_cell.length_c   1.000
_cell.angle_alpha   90.00
_cell.angle_beta   90.00
_cell.angle_gamma   90.00
#
_symmetry.space_group_name_H-M   'P 1'
#
loop_
_entity.id
_entity.type
_entity.pdbx_description
1 polymer ?
#
loop_
_entity_poly.entity_id
_entity_poly.type
_entity_poly.pdbx_seq_one_letter_code
_entity_poly.pdbx_strand_id
1 'polypeptide(L)'
;MANLGYIQVVRHCNHFCGFCSNPTTPYTHDFESMRVLVDDLVARGYFGVIMTGGEPTLHPELPRIVAYAAERGLHVRMITNGWRLGDRAFAAELAAAGLRLVHVSIYSVRPEVEARLRGAEGTLGRAFAALDAAHAAGIEVNVNCVINRLNADHLDESVRYLIAHHPFVRHFVWNNLDPSMGRAEVNQESFVPRLADFELSLHRALRLLERSGRSFRVEKVPLCYMTEFAWASTETRKIVKLEERVVHFLDDKQTVRQTEWEHLYAPGCAACSLRPICGGLFDRGEAYDPAELAPVFVDMEGVVRRILEDPSDPSRRWSSLAAWRRDFAAARAGGDVGASGGVAGDDGSSEFRRDVLRDMQIGAVSVPVGRVTARGRRLYEARRRSEGEKAEALGVQMERGAAASGDGEATGEG
;
A
#
# COMPACT_ATOMS: atom_id res chain seq x y z
N MET A 1 -9.32 7.73 -12.07
CA MET A 1 -9.62 6.40 -11.48
C MET A 1 -10.80 6.61 -10.54
N ALA A 2 -11.83 5.82 -10.68
CA ALA A 2 -12.91 5.80 -9.72
C ALA A 2 -12.34 5.45 -8.34
N ASN A 3 -12.95 5.95 -7.27
CA ASN A 3 -12.50 5.70 -5.91
C ASN A 3 -12.44 4.20 -5.61
N LEU A 4 -11.30 3.74 -5.08
CA LEU A 4 -11.07 2.39 -4.61
C LEU A 4 -10.93 2.40 -3.09
N GLY A 5 -11.75 1.60 -2.42
CA GLY A 5 -11.60 1.33 -0.99
C GLY A 5 -10.63 0.19 -0.74
N TYR A 6 -10.03 0.16 0.44
CA TYR A 6 -9.13 -0.91 0.86
C TYR A 6 -9.71 -1.61 2.09
N ILE A 7 -9.73 -2.94 2.07
CA ILE A 7 -10.13 -3.76 3.22
C ILE A 7 -9.02 -4.74 3.55
N GLN A 8 -8.54 -4.71 4.79
CA GLN A 8 -7.66 -5.74 5.31
C GLN A 8 -8.50 -6.93 5.78
N VAL A 9 -8.48 -8.02 5.01
CA VAL A 9 -9.34 -9.19 5.31
C VAL A 9 -8.77 -10.11 6.38
N VAL A 10 -7.43 -10.18 6.47
CA VAL A 10 -6.67 -10.94 7.47
C VAL A 10 -5.42 -10.19 7.87
N ARG A 11 -4.90 -10.43 9.09
CA ARG A 11 -3.60 -9.89 9.54
C ARG A 11 -2.46 -10.89 9.42
N HIS A 12 -2.72 -12.18 9.49
CA HIS A 12 -1.68 -13.19 9.35
C HIS A 12 -1.24 -13.35 7.88
N CYS A 13 0.00 -13.78 7.73
CA CYS A 13 0.63 -14.01 6.43
C CYS A 13 1.44 -15.31 6.49
N ASN A 14 1.69 -15.91 5.35
CA ASN A 14 2.57 -17.07 5.20
C ASN A 14 4.02 -16.69 4.82
N HIS A 15 4.31 -15.39 4.70
CA HIS A 15 5.66 -14.86 4.47
C HIS A 15 6.12 -13.98 5.63
N PHE A 16 7.45 -13.82 5.75
CA PHE A 16 8.16 -13.10 6.81
C PHE A 16 8.94 -11.91 6.28
N CYS A 17 8.36 -11.14 5.35
CA CYS A 17 9.02 -9.97 4.79
C CYS A 17 9.58 -9.07 5.92
N GLY A 18 10.91 -8.90 5.99
CA GLY A 18 11.55 -8.10 7.04
C GLY A 18 11.19 -6.62 6.99
N PHE A 19 10.74 -6.14 5.83
CA PHE A 19 10.27 -4.77 5.58
C PHE A 19 8.75 -4.60 5.67
N CYS A 20 8.00 -5.58 6.17
CA CYS A 20 6.54 -5.50 6.21
C CYS A 20 6.06 -4.49 7.25
N SER A 21 5.36 -3.46 6.81
CA SER A 21 4.72 -2.46 7.68
C SER A 21 3.36 -2.89 8.23
N ASN A 22 2.89 -4.10 7.89
CA ASN A 22 1.63 -4.63 8.39
C ASN A 22 1.89 -5.54 9.60
N PRO A 23 1.47 -5.15 10.82
CA PRO A 23 1.66 -5.98 12.02
C PRO A 23 0.98 -7.34 11.86
N THR A 24 1.67 -8.42 12.26
CA THR A 24 1.16 -9.77 12.19
C THR A 24 0.39 -10.09 13.46
N THR A 25 -0.90 -10.32 13.34
CA THR A 25 -1.79 -10.74 14.43
C THR A 25 -2.68 -11.90 13.96
N PRO A 26 -3.36 -12.65 14.86
CA PRO A 26 -4.26 -13.73 14.46
C PRO A 26 -5.60 -13.22 13.94
N TYR A 27 -5.82 -11.92 13.86
CA TYR A 27 -7.12 -11.36 13.51
C TYR A 27 -7.50 -11.64 12.06
N THR A 28 -8.77 -11.95 11.87
CA THR A 28 -9.41 -12.23 10.60
C THR A 28 -10.85 -11.73 10.69
N HIS A 29 -11.33 -11.01 9.69
CA HIS A 29 -12.77 -10.72 9.60
C HIS A 29 -13.52 -12.00 9.32
N ASP A 30 -14.68 -12.17 9.95
CA ASP A 30 -15.65 -13.15 9.49
C ASP A 30 -16.46 -12.59 8.29
N PHE A 31 -17.27 -13.44 7.69
CA PHE A 31 -18.04 -13.04 6.51
C PHE A 31 -19.01 -11.87 6.79
N GLU A 32 -19.66 -11.86 7.97
CA GLU A 32 -20.63 -10.82 8.31
C GLU A 32 -19.95 -9.46 8.52
N SER A 33 -18.78 -9.43 9.16
CA SER A 33 -17.95 -8.22 9.25
C SER A 33 -17.54 -7.73 7.88
N MET A 34 -17.12 -8.63 6.99
CA MET A 34 -16.76 -8.27 5.62
C MET A 34 -17.93 -7.68 4.83
N ARG A 35 -19.14 -8.20 5.02
CA ARG A 35 -20.36 -7.64 4.40
C ARG A 35 -20.55 -6.18 4.77
N VAL A 36 -20.47 -5.87 6.08
CA VAL A 36 -20.64 -4.48 6.58
C VAL A 36 -19.62 -3.54 5.92
N LEU A 37 -18.35 -3.96 5.80
CA LEU A 37 -17.31 -3.13 5.18
C LEU A 37 -17.50 -2.96 3.66
N VAL A 38 -17.93 -4.00 2.98
CA VAL A 38 -18.28 -3.93 1.55
C VAL A 38 -19.47 -2.98 1.32
N ASP A 39 -20.52 -3.10 2.15
CA ASP A 39 -21.71 -2.27 2.07
C ASP A 39 -21.41 -0.79 2.38
N ASP A 40 -20.47 -0.51 3.31
CA ASP A 40 -20.00 0.86 3.55
C ASP A 40 -19.35 1.47 2.30
N LEU A 41 -18.50 0.72 1.60
CA LEU A 41 -17.92 1.19 0.34
C LEU A 41 -18.96 1.43 -0.75
N VAL A 42 -19.95 0.55 -0.87
CA VAL A 42 -21.08 0.72 -1.81
C VAL A 42 -21.88 1.98 -1.46
N ALA A 43 -22.23 2.17 -0.18
CA ALA A 43 -22.98 3.35 0.29
C ALA A 43 -22.23 4.66 0.04
N ARG A 44 -20.89 4.64 0.06
CA ARG A 44 -20.03 5.78 -0.28
C ARG A 44 -19.84 5.99 -1.78
N GLY A 45 -20.42 5.15 -2.64
CA GLY A 45 -20.28 5.25 -4.09
C GLY A 45 -18.90 4.85 -4.62
N TYR A 46 -18.18 3.97 -3.94
CA TYR A 46 -16.90 3.47 -4.42
C TYR A 46 -17.10 2.58 -5.66
N PHE A 47 -16.21 2.74 -6.63
CA PHE A 47 -16.19 1.90 -7.83
C PHE A 47 -15.74 0.47 -7.53
N GLY A 48 -14.83 0.30 -6.59
CA GLY A 48 -14.27 -1.02 -6.32
C GLY A 48 -13.58 -1.12 -4.98
N VAL A 49 -13.18 -2.34 -4.66
CA VAL A 49 -12.48 -2.70 -3.44
C VAL A 49 -11.18 -3.40 -3.74
N ILE A 50 -10.14 -3.09 -2.96
CA ILE A 50 -8.87 -3.82 -2.93
C ILE A 50 -8.82 -4.61 -1.63
N MET A 51 -8.88 -5.93 -1.74
CA MET A 51 -8.69 -6.85 -0.62
C MET A 51 -7.20 -7.04 -0.36
N THR A 52 -6.77 -6.81 0.88
CA THR A 52 -5.38 -6.84 1.32
C THR A 52 -5.28 -7.34 2.76
N GLY A 53 -4.20 -7.02 3.46
CA GLY A 53 -3.98 -7.36 4.87
C GLY A 53 -2.62 -8.01 5.08
N GLY A 54 -2.56 -9.16 5.76
CA GLY A 54 -1.42 -10.07 5.70
C GLY A 54 -1.36 -10.71 4.32
N GLU A 55 -1.88 -11.93 4.19
CA GLU A 55 -2.09 -12.55 2.87
C GLU A 55 -3.58 -12.90 2.70
N PRO A 56 -4.32 -12.18 1.86
CA PRO A 56 -5.78 -12.36 1.74
C PRO A 56 -6.19 -13.76 1.30
N THR A 57 -5.36 -14.46 0.51
CA THR A 57 -5.66 -15.84 0.07
C THR A 57 -5.66 -16.87 1.21
N LEU A 58 -5.25 -16.49 2.41
CA LEU A 58 -5.36 -17.33 3.61
C LEU A 58 -6.72 -17.25 4.29
N HIS A 59 -7.58 -16.32 3.87
CA HIS A 59 -8.94 -16.26 4.41
C HIS A 59 -9.76 -17.46 3.94
N PRO A 60 -10.39 -18.23 4.86
CA PRO A 60 -11.09 -19.48 4.50
C PRO A 60 -12.31 -19.26 3.60
N GLU A 61 -12.99 -18.13 3.72
CA GLU A 61 -14.17 -17.78 2.96
C GLU A 61 -13.90 -16.75 1.85
N LEU A 62 -12.64 -16.59 1.40
CA LEU A 62 -12.29 -15.57 0.42
C LEU A 62 -13.14 -15.62 -0.87
N PRO A 63 -13.41 -16.78 -1.50
CA PRO A 63 -14.26 -16.83 -2.69
C PRO A 63 -15.67 -16.28 -2.43
N ARG A 64 -16.26 -16.58 -1.27
CA ARG A 64 -17.58 -16.08 -0.85
C ARG A 64 -17.59 -14.57 -0.65
N ILE A 65 -16.53 -14.01 -0.06
CA ILE A 65 -16.38 -12.57 0.14
C ILE A 65 -16.23 -11.84 -1.20
N VAL A 66 -15.41 -12.40 -2.11
CA VAL A 66 -15.23 -11.89 -3.46
C VAL A 66 -16.56 -11.87 -4.23
N ALA A 67 -17.33 -12.98 -4.16
CA ALA A 67 -18.64 -13.08 -4.80
C ALA A 67 -19.60 -12.01 -4.28
N TYR A 68 -19.70 -11.85 -2.96
CA TYR A 68 -20.54 -10.84 -2.36
C TYR A 68 -20.19 -9.41 -2.83
N ALA A 69 -18.90 -9.06 -2.81
CA ALA A 69 -18.47 -7.75 -3.25
C ALA A 69 -18.76 -7.51 -4.74
N ALA A 70 -18.60 -8.52 -5.59
CA ALA A 70 -18.92 -8.46 -7.00
C ALA A 70 -20.44 -8.32 -7.26
N GLU A 71 -21.27 -9.06 -6.52
CA GLU A 71 -22.74 -8.97 -6.55
C GLU A 71 -23.24 -7.58 -6.14
N ARG A 72 -22.53 -6.92 -5.20
CA ARG A 72 -22.80 -5.53 -4.81
C ARG A 72 -22.35 -4.48 -5.85
N GLY A 73 -21.80 -4.93 -6.97
CA GLY A 73 -21.37 -4.07 -8.08
C GLY A 73 -19.96 -3.49 -7.95
N LEU A 74 -19.18 -3.90 -6.96
CA LEU A 74 -17.81 -3.44 -6.81
C LEU A 74 -16.86 -4.15 -7.78
N HIS A 75 -15.92 -3.42 -8.37
CA HIS A 75 -14.80 -3.98 -9.10
C HIS A 75 -13.79 -4.56 -8.09
N VAL A 76 -13.83 -5.90 -7.92
CA VAL A 76 -13.04 -6.58 -6.90
C VAL A 76 -11.60 -6.75 -7.34
N ARG A 77 -10.68 -6.28 -6.53
CA ARG A 77 -9.24 -6.37 -6.71
C ARG A 77 -8.57 -6.98 -5.47
N MET A 78 -7.36 -7.50 -5.64
CA MET A 78 -6.61 -8.08 -4.53
C MET A 78 -5.11 -7.75 -4.65
N ILE A 79 -4.46 -7.49 -3.50
CA ILE A 79 -2.99 -7.47 -3.39
C ILE A 79 -2.59 -8.77 -2.69
N THR A 80 -1.72 -9.56 -3.32
CA THR A 80 -1.34 -10.89 -2.83
C THR A 80 0.15 -11.15 -3.00
N ASN A 81 0.71 -11.98 -2.14
CA ASN A 81 2.07 -12.49 -2.29
C ASN A 81 2.18 -13.60 -3.38
N GLY A 82 1.04 -14.07 -3.90
CA GLY A 82 0.96 -15.02 -4.99
C GLY A 82 1.04 -16.50 -4.58
N TRP A 83 1.39 -16.82 -3.31
CA TRP A 83 1.68 -18.20 -2.92
C TRP A 83 0.55 -19.18 -3.23
N ARG A 84 -0.69 -18.90 -2.81
CA ARG A 84 -1.85 -19.75 -3.09
C ARG A 84 -2.42 -19.53 -4.49
N LEU A 85 -2.32 -18.31 -5.00
CA LEU A 85 -2.87 -17.96 -6.32
C LEU A 85 -2.15 -18.71 -7.47
N GLY A 86 -0.94 -19.24 -7.23
CA GLY A 86 -0.26 -20.12 -8.17
C GLY A 86 -0.94 -21.48 -8.38
N ASP A 87 -1.95 -21.83 -7.58
CA ASP A 87 -2.86 -22.95 -7.86
C ASP A 87 -3.92 -22.52 -8.88
N ARG A 88 -3.91 -23.17 -10.05
CA ARG A 88 -4.82 -22.84 -11.16
C ARG A 88 -6.29 -23.05 -10.82
N ALA A 89 -6.61 -24.07 -10.02
CA ALA A 89 -7.99 -24.34 -9.61
C ALA A 89 -8.50 -23.21 -8.70
N PHE A 90 -7.68 -22.79 -7.73
CA PHE A 90 -8.00 -21.68 -6.85
C PHE A 90 -8.09 -20.33 -7.59
N ALA A 91 -7.22 -20.08 -8.56
CA ALA A 91 -7.30 -18.88 -9.40
C ALA A 91 -8.59 -18.85 -10.22
N ALA A 92 -8.99 -20.00 -10.80
CA ALA A 92 -10.26 -20.13 -11.53
C ALA A 92 -11.48 -19.95 -10.63
N GLU A 93 -11.45 -20.48 -9.40
CA GLU A 93 -12.51 -20.27 -8.39
C GLU A 93 -12.69 -18.79 -8.06
N LEU A 94 -11.59 -18.07 -7.82
CA LEU A 94 -11.65 -16.63 -7.53
C LEU A 94 -12.13 -15.81 -8.74
N ALA A 95 -11.73 -16.18 -9.95
CA ALA A 95 -12.22 -15.55 -11.17
C ALA A 95 -13.73 -15.75 -11.36
N ALA A 96 -14.21 -16.98 -11.13
CA ALA A 96 -15.64 -17.31 -11.17
C ALA A 96 -16.44 -16.55 -10.08
N ALA A 97 -15.85 -16.36 -8.89
CA ALA A 97 -16.42 -15.53 -7.83
C ALA A 97 -16.46 -14.04 -8.16
N GLY A 98 -15.75 -13.57 -9.19
CA GLY A 98 -15.79 -12.17 -9.64
C GLY A 98 -14.54 -11.36 -9.34
N LEU A 99 -13.42 -11.98 -8.96
CA LEU A 99 -12.13 -11.30 -8.88
C LEU A 99 -11.71 -10.84 -10.28
N ARG A 100 -11.47 -9.54 -10.45
CA ARG A 100 -11.18 -8.94 -11.76
C ARG A 100 -9.74 -8.56 -11.96
N LEU A 101 -9.03 -8.22 -10.89
CA LEU A 101 -7.66 -7.74 -10.97
C LEU A 101 -6.85 -8.17 -9.74
N VAL A 102 -5.63 -8.60 -9.97
CA VAL A 102 -4.66 -8.87 -8.89
C VAL A 102 -3.39 -8.05 -9.06
N HIS A 103 -2.88 -7.55 -7.94
CA HIS A 103 -1.52 -7.06 -7.82
C HIS A 103 -0.69 -8.14 -7.15
N VAL A 104 0.14 -8.84 -7.92
CA VAL A 104 1.06 -9.83 -7.36
C VAL A 104 2.31 -9.10 -6.88
N SER A 105 2.66 -9.30 -5.62
CA SER A 105 3.87 -8.70 -5.06
C SER A 105 5.11 -9.42 -5.61
N ILE A 106 6.03 -8.67 -6.20
CA ILE A 106 7.35 -9.14 -6.65
C ILE A 106 8.34 -8.03 -6.34
N TYR A 107 9.32 -8.31 -5.51
CA TYR A 107 10.26 -7.30 -5.03
C TYR A 107 11.59 -7.34 -5.77
N SER A 108 12.00 -8.53 -6.23
CA SER A 108 13.19 -8.74 -7.05
C SER A 108 13.02 -9.98 -7.93
N VAL A 109 13.65 -9.97 -9.11
CA VAL A 109 13.75 -11.17 -9.97
C VAL A 109 15.02 -11.97 -9.71
N ARG A 110 15.86 -11.53 -8.77
CA ARG A 110 16.99 -12.28 -8.24
C ARG A 110 16.48 -13.20 -7.12
N PRO A 111 16.54 -14.54 -7.29
CA PRO A 111 15.88 -15.48 -6.37
C PRO A 111 16.34 -15.34 -4.90
N GLU A 112 17.64 -15.13 -4.70
CA GLU A 112 18.24 -14.96 -3.38
C GLU A 112 17.81 -13.67 -2.69
N VAL A 113 17.65 -12.58 -3.45
CA VAL A 113 17.15 -11.29 -2.92
C VAL A 113 15.68 -11.42 -2.56
N GLU A 114 14.87 -12.01 -3.44
CA GLU A 114 13.44 -12.21 -3.20
C GLU A 114 13.20 -13.13 -1.98
N ALA A 115 13.95 -14.23 -1.85
CA ALA A 115 13.87 -15.13 -0.70
C ALA A 115 14.20 -14.40 0.61
N ARG A 116 15.29 -13.63 0.62
CA ARG A 116 15.68 -12.82 1.78
C ARG A 116 14.62 -11.77 2.13
N LEU A 117 14.06 -11.07 1.13
CA LEU A 117 13.02 -10.06 1.33
C LEU A 117 11.74 -10.66 1.92
N ARG A 118 11.37 -11.86 1.48
CA ARG A 118 10.15 -12.55 1.94
C ARG A 118 10.35 -13.40 3.19
N GLY A 119 11.58 -13.64 3.60
CA GLY A 119 11.90 -14.58 4.68
C GLY A 119 11.44 -16.01 4.36
N ALA A 120 11.48 -16.43 3.08
CA ALA A 120 11.04 -17.75 2.64
C ALA A 120 11.63 -18.11 1.28
N GLU A 121 12.05 -19.36 1.12
CA GLU A 121 12.61 -19.91 -0.12
C GLU A 121 11.52 -20.23 -1.16
N GLY A 122 11.91 -20.25 -2.44
CA GLY A 122 11.05 -20.65 -3.56
C GLY A 122 9.88 -19.69 -3.86
N THR A 123 9.85 -18.54 -3.22
CA THR A 123 8.75 -17.58 -3.31
C THR A 123 8.62 -16.92 -4.67
N LEU A 124 9.74 -16.68 -5.36
CA LEU A 124 9.73 -16.07 -6.70
C LEU A 124 9.03 -16.98 -7.72
N GLY A 125 9.35 -18.27 -7.73
CA GLY A 125 8.69 -19.23 -8.62
C GLY A 125 7.18 -19.32 -8.36
N ARG A 126 6.77 -19.24 -7.09
CA ARG A 126 5.34 -19.19 -6.73
C ARG A 126 4.66 -17.90 -7.20
N ALA A 127 5.33 -16.76 -7.10
CA ALA A 127 4.81 -15.50 -7.60
C ALA A 127 4.66 -15.52 -9.13
N PHE A 128 5.62 -16.09 -9.87
CA PHE A 128 5.50 -16.26 -11.33
C PHE A 128 4.36 -17.21 -11.70
N ALA A 129 4.23 -18.34 -10.99
CA ALA A 129 3.09 -19.25 -11.18
C ALA A 129 1.74 -18.56 -10.93
N ALA A 130 1.70 -17.61 -9.98
CA ALA A 130 0.49 -16.81 -9.71
C ALA A 130 0.17 -15.84 -10.85
N LEU A 131 1.18 -15.20 -11.47
CA LEU A 131 0.96 -14.36 -12.66
C LEU A 131 0.30 -15.20 -13.78
N ASP A 132 0.87 -16.38 -14.08
CA ASP A 132 0.41 -17.24 -15.16
C ASP A 132 -0.98 -17.84 -14.87
N ALA A 133 -1.24 -18.29 -13.62
CA ALA A 133 -2.53 -18.87 -13.23
C ALA A 133 -3.66 -17.83 -13.26
N ALA A 134 -3.40 -16.62 -12.74
CA ALA A 134 -4.38 -15.53 -12.76
C ALA A 134 -4.68 -15.09 -14.20
N HIS A 135 -3.66 -14.94 -15.04
CA HIS A 135 -3.83 -14.61 -16.45
C HIS A 135 -4.64 -15.68 -17.21
N ALA A 136 -4.32 -16.96 -17.00
CA ALA A 136 -5.04 -18.07 -17.60
C ALA A 136 -6.52 -18.14 -17.14
N ALA A 137 -6.83 -17.67 -15.93
CA ALA A 137 -8.19 -17.58 -15.41
C ALA A 137 -8.95 -16.32 -15.88
N GLY A 138 -8.32 -15.46 -16.71
CA GLY A 138 -8.92 -14.22 -17.20
C GLY A 138 -8.93 -13.06 -16.19
N ILE A 139 -8.14 -13.16 -15.12
CA ILE A 139 -7.94 -12.07 -14.15
C ILE A 139 -6.87 -11.14 -14.72
N GLU A 140 -7.11 -9.82 -14.66
CA GLU A 140 -6.08 -8.82 -14.99
C GLU A 140 -4.94 -8.88 -13.98
N VAL A 141 -3.69 -8.88 -14.48
CA VAL A 141 -2.51 -9.09 -13.65
C VAL A 141 -1.61 -7.87 -13.66
N ASN A 142 -1.38 -7.33 -12.49
CA ASN A 142 -0.46 -6.23 -12.22
C ASN A 142 0.62 -6.67 -11.24
N VAL A 143 1.73 -5.94 -11.19
CA VAL A 143 2.82 -6.18 -10.23
C VAL A 143 2.87 -5.04 -9.23
N ASN A 144 3.06 -5.39 -7.95
CA ASN A 144 3.30 -4.46 -6.86
C ASN A 144 4.69 -4.72 -6.26
N CYS A 145 5.48 -3.67 -6.07
CA CYS A 145 6.82 -3.75 -5.52
C CYS A 145 7.03 -2.69 -4.44
N VAL A 146 7.51 -3.11 -3.27
CA VAL A 146 8.01 -2.19 -2.25
C VAL A 146 9.50 -1.95 -2.50
N ILE A 147 9.87 -0.69 -2.71
CA ILE A 147 11.25 -0.26 -2.84
C ILE A 147 11.90 -0.32 -1.46
N ASN A 148 13.02 -1.01 -1.36
CA ASN A 148 13.78 -1.18 -0.14
C ASN A 148 15.28 -1.28 -0.45
N ARG A 149 16.13 -1.24 0.56
CA ARG A 149 17.59 -1.23 0.41
C ARG A 149 18.12 -2.40 -0.42
N LEU A 150 17.48 -3.57 -0.38
CA LEU A 150 17.96 -4.78 -1.05
C LEU A 150 17.61 -4.84 -2.54
N ASN A 151 16.62 -4.05 -3.00
CA ASN A 151 16.22 -4.03 -4.41
C ASN A 151 16.43 -2.66 -5.08
N ALA A 152 16.87 -1.66 -4.33
CA ALA A 152 17.02 -0.27 -4.77
C ALA A 152 17.85 -0.13 -6.06
N ASP A 153 18.90 -0.92 -6.24
CA ASP A 153 19.86 -0.82 -7.34
C ASP A 153 19.41 -1.50 -8.65
N HIS A 154 18.33 -2.31 -8.64
CA HIS A 154 17.95 -3.17 -9.76
C HIS A 154 16.44 -3.24 -10.09
N LEU A 155 15.69 -2.19 -9.80
CA LEU A 155 14.24 -2.12 -10.13
C LEU A 155 13.99 -2.30 -11.63
N ASP A 156 14.86 -1.77 -12.48
CA ASP A 156 14.77 -1.88 -13.94
C ASP A 156 15.09 -3.29 -14.47
N GLU A 157 15.90 -4.09 -13.77
CA GLU A 157 16.14 -5.49 -14.08
C GLU A 157 14.84 -6.30 -13.94
N SER A 158 14.11 -6.08 -12.85
CA SER A 158 12.81 -6.71 -12.60
C SER A 158 11.80 -6.38 -13.70
N VAL A 159 11.77 -5.12 -14.15
CA VAL A 159 10.89 -4.71 -15.26
C VAL A 159 11.26 -5.40 -16.57
N ARG A 160 12.57 -5.44 -16.93
CA ARG A 160 13.02 -6.13 -18.16
C ARG A 160 12.64 -7.59 -18.16
N TYR A 161 12.86 -8.27 -17.04
CA TYR A 161 12.51 -9.68 -16.90
C TYR A 161 11.00 -9.89 -17.09
N LEU A 162 10.16 -9.12 -16.39
CA LEU A 162 8.70 -9.24 -16.45
C LEU A 162 8.15 -8.90 -17.83
N ILE A 163 8.70 -7.90 -18.52
CA ILE A 163 8.32 -7.60 -19.91
C ILE A 163 8.62 -8.77 -20.84
N ALA A 164 9.77 -9.43 -20.66
CA ALA A 164 10.20 -10.53 -21.53
C ALA A 164 9.44 -11.84 -21.28
N HIS A 165 9.16 -12.17 -20.01
CA HIS A 165 8.65 -13.49 -19.64
C HIS A 165 7.15 -13.49 -19.29
N HIS A 166 6.59 -12.34 -18.88
CA HIS A 166 5.18 -12.18 -18.55
C HIS A 166 4.60 -10.94 -19.28
N PRO A 167 4.57 -10.94 -20.63
CA PRO A 167 4.21 -9.77 -21.43
C PRO A 167 2.78 -9.28 -21.22
N PHE A 168 1.90 -10.09 -20.65
CA PHE A 168 0.54 -9.74 -20.25
C PHE A 168 0.45 -8.83 -19.02
N VAL A 169 1.52 -8.68 -18.24
CA VAL A 169 1.57 -7.71 -17.15
C VAL A 169 1.66 -6.30 -17.72
N ARG A 170 0.60 -5.49 -17.48
CA ARG A 170 0.44 -4.19 -18.14
C ARG A 170 0.59 -3.00 -17.20
N HIS A 171 0.53 -3.23 -15.88
CA HIS A 171 0.61 -2.16 -14.90
C HIS A 171 1.53 -2.53 -13.74
N PHE A 172 2.33 -1.54 -13.30
CA PHE A 172 3.30 -1.69 -12.22
C PHE A 172 3.06 -0.61 -11.15
N VAL A 173 3.10 -1.02 -9.90
CA VAL A 173 3.01 -0.12 -8.75
C VAL A 173 4.27 -0.25 -7.90
N TRP A 174 4.95 0.85 -7.65
CA TRP A 174 6.02 0.94 -6.68
C TRP A 174 5.57 1.71 -5.46
N ASN A 175 5.96 1.21 -4.29
CA ASN A 175 5.75 1.88 -3.02
C ASN A 175 7.12 2.07 -2.37
N ASN A 176 7.53 3.29 -2.07
CA ASN A 176 8.65 3.47 -1.17
C ASN A 176 8.27 2.91 0.21
N LEU A 177 9.23 2.28 0.89
CA LEU A 177 9.01 1.60 2.15
C LEU A 177 8.41 2.56 3.20
N ASP A 178 7.35 2.11 3.89
CA ASP A 178 6.82 2.76 5.09
C ASP A 178 7.46 2.11 6.33
N PRO A 179 8.36 2.83 7.02
CA PRO A 179 9.13 2.26 8.13
C PRO A 179 8.46 2.40 9.50
N SER A 180 7.22 2.88 9.54
CA SER A 180 6.60 3.36 10.79
C SER A 180 5.94 2.27 11.65
N MET A 181 5.89 1.02 11.21
CA MET A 181 5.27 -0.08 11.99
C MET A 181 5.66 -1.47 11.49
N GLY A 182 5.29 -2.48 12.27
CA GLY A 182 5.53 -3.88 11.98
C GLY A 182 7.01 -4.25 11.96
N ARG A 183 7.38 -5.18 11.10
CA ARG A 183 8.79 -5.56 10.95
C ARG A 183 9.64 -4.49 10.26
N ALA A 184 9.03 -3.62 9.47
CA ALA A 184 9.74 -2.50 8.87
C ALA A 184 10.32 -1.57 9.93
N GLU A 185 9.59 -1.30 11.02
CA GLU A 185 10.01 -0.45 12.13
C GLU A 185 11.22 -1.01 12.87
N VAL A 186 11.22 -2.30 13.17
CA VAL A 186 12.32 -2.94 13.92
C VAL A 186 13.53 -3.30 13.06
N ASN A 187 13.41 -3.26 11.74
CA ASN A 187 14.46 -3.60 10.78
C ASN A 187 14.85 -2.42 9.87
N GLN A 188 14.63 -1.18 10.29
CA GLN A 188 14.87 0.02 9.47
C GLN A 188 16.28 0.04 8.86
N GLU A 189 17.31 -0.21 9.65
CA GLU A 189 18.71 -0.21 9.20
C GLU A 189 18.98 -1.19 8.05
N SER A 190 18.25 -2.30 8.02
CA SER A 190 18.44 -3.35 7.00
C SER A 190 17.66 -3.09 5.72
N PHE A 191 16.51 -2.41 5.81
CA PHE A 191 15.57 -2.36 4.69
C PHE A 191 15.21 -0.95 4.21
N VAL A 192 15.34 0.11 5.03
CA VAL A 192 15.05 1.46 4.56
C VAL A 192 16.14 1.92 3.59
N PRO A 193 15.80 2.24 2.32
CA PRO A 193 16.76 2.75 1.36
C PRO A 193 17.00 4.23 1.61
N ARG A 194 18.15 4.77 1.21
CA ARG A 194 18.24 6.20 0.93
C ARG A 194 17.51 6.48 -0.39
N LEU A 195 16.95 7.67 -0.53
CA LEU A 195 16.24 8.05 -1.76
C LEU A 195 17.15 7.99 -2.99
N ALA A 196 18.41 8.40 -2.84
CA ALA A 196 19.42 8.36 -3.89
C ALA A 196 19.79 6.93 -4.34
N ASP A 197 19.62 5.90 -3.48
CA ASP A 197 20.01 4.53 -3.81
C ASP A 197 19.15 3.93 -4.94
N PHE A 198 17.89 4.34 -5.05
CA PHE A 198 16.97 3.81 -6.06
C PHE A 198 16.64 4.78 -7.20
N GLU A 199 17.04 6.03 -7.14
CA GLU A 199 16.69 7.04 -8.13
C GLU A 199 16.94 6.58 -9.57
N LEU A 200 18.16 6.12 -9.86
CA LEU A 200 18.57 5.75 -11.20
C LEU A 200 17.86 4.47 -11.69
N SER A 201 17.75 3.45 -10.82
CA SER A 201 17.09 2.17 -11.17
C SER A 201 15.59 2.38 -11.37
N LEU A 202 14.94 3.19 -10.53
CA LEU A 202 13.54 3.56 -10.67
C LEU A 202 13.33 4.34 -11.98
N HIS A 203 14.14 5.36 -12.25
CA HIS A 203 14.02 6.13 -13.48
C HIS A 203 14.14 5.25 -14.74
N ARG A 204 15.12 4.34 -14.78
CA ARG A 204 15.27 3.35 -15.87
C ARG A 204 14.06 2.42 -15.98
N ALA A 205 13.52 1.95 -14.86
CA ALA A 205 12.33 1.13 -14.82
C ALA A 205 11.12 1.84 -15.40
N LEU A 206 10.84 3.08 -14.96
CA LEU A 206 9.71 3.89 -15.44
C LEU A 206 9.83 4.19 -16.94
N ARG A 207 11.04 4.51 -17.42
CA ARG A 207 11.29 4.76 -18.84
C ARG A 207 11.08 3.50 -19.71
N LEU A 208 11.47 2.33 -19.22
CA LEU A 208 11.21 1.05 -19.90
C LEU A 208 9.71 0.78 -20.01
N LEU A 209 8.96 1.01 -18.95
CA LEU A 209 7.51 0.82 -18.93
C LEU A 209 6.80 1.79 -19.89
N GLU A 210 7.16 3.08 -19.86
CA GLU A 210 6.60 4.07 -20.77
C GLU A 210 6.85 3.69 -22.24
N ARG A 211 8.11 3.36 -22.59
CA ARG A 211 8.47 2.95 -23.96
C ARG A 211 7.80 1.66 -24.40
N SER A 212 7.47 0.78 -23.48
CA SER A 212 6.77 -0.49 -23.78
C SER A 212 5.24 -0.35 -23.74
N GLY A 213 4.70 0.87 -23.62
CA GLY A 213 3.25 1.14 -23.55
C GLY A 213 2.57 0.58 -22.32
N ARG A 214 3.31 0.41 -21.21
CA ARG A 214 2.79 -0.05 -19.93
C ARG A 214 2.53 1.12 -19.00
N SER A 215 1.48 1.01 -18.21
CA SER A 215 1.15 2.00 -17.19
C SER A 215 1.85 1.70 -15.86
N PHE A 216 2.02 2.74 -15.04
CA PHE A 216 2.64 2.59 -13.72
C PHE A 216 2.15 3.66 -12.75
N ARG A 217 2.35 3.38 -11.46
CA ARG A 217 2.17 4.32 -10.34
C ARG A 217 3.34 4.17 -9.38
N VAL A 218 3.65 5.29 -8.72
CA VAL A 218 4.69 5.35 -7.69
C VAL A 218 4.09 6.01 -6.46
N GLU A 219 4.19 5.37 -5.31
CA GLU A 219 3.70 5.87 -4.03
C GLU A 219 4.86 6.21 -3.09
N LYS A 220 4.70 7.26 -2.29
CA LYS A 220 5.62 7.65 -1.22
C LYS A 220 7.04 8.00 -1.68
N VAL A 221 7.21 8.35 -2.96
CA VAL A 221 8.46 8.87 -3.51
C VAL A 221 8.33 10.37 -3.75
N PRO A 222 9.21 11.21 -3.16
CA PRO A 222 9.23 12.65 -3.41
C PRO A 222 9.44 12.97 -4.88
N LEU A 223 8.75 14.00 -5.41
CA LEU A 223 8.78 14.30 -6.84
C LEU A 223 10.17 14.69 -7.38
N CYS A 224 11.08 15.16 -6.54
CA CYS A 224 12.45 15.45 -6.92
C CYS A 224 13.23 14.21 -7.38
N TYR A 225 12.82 13.01 -6.98
CA TYR A 225 13.39 11.73 -7.41
C TYR A 225 12.67 11.10 -8.60
N MET A 226 11.62 11.75 -9.14
CA MET A 226 10.88 11.24 -10.28
C MET A 226 10.32 12.35 -11.18
N THR A 227 11.04 13.45 -11.36
CA THR A 227 10.59 14.68 -12.02
C THR A 227 9.92 14.46 -13.38
N GLU A 228 10.54 13.70 -14.28
CA GLU A 228 10.00 13.36 -15.61
C GLU A 228 8.68 12.58 -15.51
N PHE A 229 8.52 11.81 -14.42
CA PHE A 229 7.39 10.96 -14.17
C PHE A 229 6.50 11.44 -13.00
N ALA A 230 6.62 12.72 -12.61
CA ALA A 230 5.84 13.30 -11.49
C ALA A 230 4.33 13.03 -11.60
N TRP A 231 3.79 12.96 -12.82
CA TRP A 231 2.40 12.63 -13.11
C TRP A 231 1.99 11.21 -12.66
N ALA A 232 2.95 10.31 -12.46
CA ALA A 232 2.71 8.93 -12.04
C ALA A 232 2.65 8.78 -10.51
N SER A 233 3.02 9.82 -9.72
CA SER A 233 2.89 9.77 -8.25
C SER A 233 1.43 9.66 -7.84
N THR A 234 1.14 8.71 -6.96
CA THR A 234 -0.21 8.48 -6.43
C THR A 234 -0.66 9.67 -5.59
N GLU A 235 0.20 10.19 -4.72
CA GLU A 235 -0.07 11.35 -3.86
C GLU A 235 -0.36 12.59 -4.70
N THR A 236 0.51 12.89 -5.68
CA THR A 236 0.33 14.02 -6.60
C THR A 236 -1.00 13.94 -7.34
N ARG A 237 -1.39 12.75 -7.82
CA ARG A 237 -2.69 12.56 -8.47
C ARG A 237 -3.86 12.82 -7.51
N LYS A 238 -3.74 12.41 -6.26
CA LYS A 238 -4.75 12.66 -5.21
C LYS A 238 -4.84 14.14 -4.87
N ILE A 239 -3.70 14.81 -4.69
CA ILE A 239 -3.62 16.26 -4.45
C ILE A 239 -4.24 17.03 -5.63
N VAL A 240 -3.83 16.75 -6.85
CA VAL A 240 -4.33 17.42 -8.07
C VAL A 240 -5.84 17.21 -8.27
N LYS A 241 -6.33 16.02 -7.96
CA LYS A 241 -7.75 15.65 -8.14
C LYS A 241 -8.63 15.97 -6.95
N LEU A 242 -8.06 16.43 -5.85
CA LEU A 242 -8.77 16.65 -4.58
C LEU A 242 -9.53 15.37 -4.15
N GLU A 243 -8.85 14.24 -4.19
CA GLU A 243 -9.42 12.92 -3.89
C GLU A 243 -8.94 12.40 -2.53
N GLU A 244 -9.78 11.57 -1.92
CA GLU A 244 -9.51 10.85 -0.69
C GLU A 244 -9.32 9.35 -0.92
N ARG A 245 -8.87 8.63 0.13
CA ARG A 245 -8.82 7.17 0.18
C ARG A 245 -9.46 6.68 1.49
N VAL A 246 -10.33 5.67 1.40
CA VAL A 246 -10.83 4.96 2.59
C VAL A 246 -10.10 3.63 2.72
N VAL A 247 -9.63 3.36 3.93
CA VAL A 247 -8.96 2.09 4.28
C VAL A 247 -9.63 1.52 5.53
N HIS A 248 -10.15 0.32 5.43
CA HIS A 248 -10.65 -0.45 6.56
C HIS A 248 -9.53 -1.34 7.10
N PHE A 249 -8.94 -0.92 8.22
CA PHE A 249 -7.92 -1.68 8.93
C PHE A 249 -8.53 -2.73 9.85
N LEU A 250 -7.81 -3.82 10.03
CA LEU A 250 -8.18 -4.89 10.97
C LEU A 250 -7.41 -4.73 12.29
N ASP A 251 -7.41 -3.53 12.82
CA ASP A 251 -6.81 -3.15 14.10
C ASP A 251 -7.58 -1.98 14.73
N ASP A 252 -7.04 -1.40 15.80
CA ASP A 252 -7.63 -0.29 16.53
C ASP A 252 -7.87 0.97 15.68
N LYS A 253 -7.22 1.08 14.51
CA LYS A 253 -7.43 2.18 13.57
C LYS A 253 -8.78 2.12 12.88
N GLN A 254 -9.39 0.93 12.79
CA GLN A 254 -10.69 0.72 12.15
C GLN A 254 -10.76 1.33 10.74
N THR A 255 -11.71 2.23 10.49
CA THR A 255 -11.86 2.90 9.19
C THR A 255 -11.14 4.23 9.20
N VAL A 256 -10.14 4.36 8.33
CA VAL A 256 -9.39 5.60 8.12
C VAL A 256 -9.79 6.22 6.79
N ARG A 257 -10.16 7.50 6.83
CA ARG A 257 -10.39 8.32 5.65
C ARG A 257 -9.19 9.24 5.47
N GLN A 258 -8.34 8.91 4.51
CA GLN A 258 -7.15 9.70 4.20
C GLN A 258 -7.51 10.82 3.24
N THR A 259 -7.44 12.05 3.71
CA THR A 259 -7.70 13.28 2.94
C THR A 259 -6.43 14.08 2.71
N GLU A 260 -5.44 13.91 3.59
CA GLU A 260 -4.16 14.60 3.52
C GLU A 260 -3.10 13.72 2.87
N TRP A 261 -2.37 14.32 1.94
CA TRP A 261 -1.36 13.64 1.13
C TRP A 261 0.02 14.30 1.25
N GLU A 262 0.09 15.38 2.02
CA GLU A 262 1.32 16.12 2.26
C GLU A 262 1.99 15.63 3.54
N HIS A 263 3.32 15.56 3.50
CA HIS A 263 4.15 15.06 4.58
C HIS A 263 5.30 16.04 4.86
N LEU A 264 6.50 15.55 5.15
CA LEU A 264 7.65 16.33 5.52
C LEU A 264 8.31 16.98 4.29
N TYR A 265 8.82 18.21 4.47
CA TYR A 265 9.56 18.96 3.44
C TYR A 265 10.83 19.55 4.02
N ALA A 266 11.88 19.63 3.19
CA ALA A 266 13.09 20.38 3.53
C ALA A 266 12.89 21.89 3.28
N PRO A 267 13.70 22.77 3.91
CA PRO A 267 13.62 24.22 3.66
C PRO A 267 13.75 24.60 2.19
N GLY A 268 14.61 23.90 1.41
CA GLY A 268 14.77 24.12 -0.03
C GLY A 268 13.50 23.87 -0.85
N CYS A 269 12.56 23.05 -0.36
CA CYS A 269 11.30 22.80 -1.05
C CYS A 269 10.41 24.04 -1.19
N ALA A 270 10.64 25.09 -0.43
CA ALA A 270 9.93 26.37 -0.56
C ALA A 270 10.13 27.02 -1.95
N ALA A 271 11.27 26.79 -2.59
CA ALA A 271 11.58 27.31 -3.93
C ALA A 271 11.21 26.33 -5.06
N CYS A 272 10.75 25.12 -4.74
CA CYS A 272 10.47 24.05 -5.71
C CYS A 272 9.18 24.31 -6.50
N SER A 273 9.23 24.25 -7.84
CA SER A 273 8.06 24.47 -8.69
C SER A 273 6.97 23.40 -8.51
N LEU A 274 7.34 22.19 -8.10
CA LEU A 274 6.39 21.10 -7.85
C LEU A 274 5.85 21.07 -6.41
N ARG A 275 6.29 21.95 -5.51
CA ARG A 275 5.85 22.00 -4.11
C ARG A 275 4.33 21.97 -3.94
N PRO A 276 3.51 22.70 -4.75
CA PRO A 276 2.07 22.73 -4.59
C PRO A 276 1.35 21.38 -4.84
N ILE A 277 1.97 20.49 -5.59
CA ILE A 277 1.40 19.19 -5.95
C ILE A 277 2.22 17.99 -5.45
N CYS A 278 3.29 18.24 -4.68
CA CYS A 278 4.17 17.20 -4.15
C CYS A 278 3.68 16.71 -2.79
N GLY A 279 3.65 15.39 -2.59
CA GLY A 279 3.37 14.78 -1.28
C GLY A 279 4.51 14.93 -0.26
N GLY A 280 5.69 15.38 -0.68
CA GLY A 280 6.85 15.48 0.21
C GLY A 280 7.48 14.13 0.54
N LEU A 281 8.27 14.11 1.60
CA LEU A 281 8.91 12.90 2.13
C LEU A 281 7.95 12.19 3.07
N PHE A 282 7.55 10.99 2.70
CA PHE A 282 6.68 10.16 3.53
C PHE A 282 7.50 9.56 4.68
N ASP A 283 7.60 10.32 5.75
CA ASP A 283 8.26 9.89 6.98
C ASP A 283 7.37 10.16 8.19
N ARG A 284 7.23 9.16 9.05
CA ARG A 284 6.49 9.22 10.30
C ARG A 284 7.36 8.83 11.51
N GLY A 285 8.67 8.68 11.32
CA GLY A 285 9.55 8.16 12.35
C GLY A 285 11.02 8.45 12.15
N GLU A 286 11.38 9.50 11.40
CA GLU A 286 12.77 9.92 11.17
C GLU A 286 13.66 8.87 10.49
N ALA A 287 13.04 7.95 9.72
CA ALA A 287 13.76 6.91 9.02
C ALA A 287 14.39 7.38 7.69
N TYR A 288 13.91 8.50 7.16
CA TYR A 288 14.44 9.15 5.95
C TYR A 288 15.04 10.51 6.29
N ASP A 289 16.14 10.87 5.63
CA ASP A 289 16.80 12.17 5.84
C ASP A 289 16.17 13.27 4.96
N PRO A 290 15.55 14.31 5.54
CA PRO A 290 15.03 15.44 4.78
C PRO A 290 16.09 16.18 3.96
N ALA A 291 17.38 16.06 4.32
CA ALA A 291 18.47 16.66 3.56
C ALA A 291 18.66 16.03 2.17
N GLU A 292 18.08 14.85 1.92
CA GLU A 292 18.05 14.26 0.58
C GLU A 292 17.06 14.98 -0.36
N LEU A 293 16.15 15.85 0.14
CA LEU A 293 15.21 16.58 -0.70
C LEU A 293 15.86 17.80 -1.36
N ALA A 294 15.72 17.91 -2.67
CA ALA A 294 16.22 19.05 -3.45
C ALA A 294 15.09 19.74 -4.23
N PRO A 295 15.11 21.09 -4.35
CA PRO A 295 14.15 21.78 -5.20
C PRO A 295 14.35 21.44 -6.67
N VAL A 296 13.27 21.32 -7.41
CA VAL A 296 13.27 21.12 -8.87
C VAL A 296 12.47 22.22 -9.56
N PHE A 297 12.85 22.56 -10.79
CA PHE A 297 12.29 23.66 -11.56
C PHE A 297 11.78 23.14 -12.90
N VAL A 298 10.60 22.51 -12.87
CA VAL A 298 9.94 21.91 -14.03
C VAL A 298 8.53 22.48 -14.21
N ASP A 299 7.94 22.30 -15.39
CA ASP A 299 6.59 22.74 -15.70
C ASP A 299 5.56 21.95 -14.90
N MET A 300 5.10 22.52 -13.78
CA MET A 300 4.03 21.95 -12.95
C MET A 300 2.72 21.80 -13.73
N GLU A 301 2.38 22.75 -14.60
CA GLU A 301 1.12 22.70 -15.34
C GLU A 301 1.10 21.58 -16.37
N GLY A 302 2.23 21.27 -16.99
CA GLY A 302 2.37 20.10 -17.84
C GLY A 302 2.12 18.80 -17.08
N VAL A 303 2.62 18.71 -15.85
CA VAL A 303 2.34 17.55 -14.96
C VAL A 303 0.83 17.46 -14.65
N VAL A 304 0.21 18.58 -14.25
CA VAL A 304 -1.22 18.64 -13.93
C VAL A 304 -2.06 18.26 -15.15
N ARG A 305 -1.76 18.83 -16.31
CA ARG A 305 -2.46 18.54 -17.56
C ARG A 305 -2.41 17.05 -17.88
N ARG A 306 -1.24 16.44 -17.80
CA ARG A 306 -1.06 14.99 -18.04
C ARG A 306 -1.88 14.13 -17.06
N ILE A 307 -2.08 14.59 -15.82
CA ILE A 307 -2.94 13.92 -14.84
C ILE A 307 -4.43 14.06 -15.19
N LEU A 308 -4.88 15.27 -15.55
CA LEU A 308 -6.30 15.55 -15.82
C LEU A 308 -6.77 14.97 -17.16
N GLU A 309 -5.87 14.86 -18.13
CA GLU A 309 -6.13 14.32 -19.47
C GLU A 309 -5.86 12.81 -19.59
N ASP A 310 -5.52 12.12 -18.47
CA ASP A 310 -5.26 10.68 -18.45
C ASP A 310 -6.48 9.92 -18.98
N PRO A 311 -6.40 9.25 -20.16
CA PRO A 311 -7.54 8.57 -20.76
C PRO A 311 -8.02 7.36 -19.95
N SER A 312 -7.19 6.82 -19.09
CA SER A 312 -7.56 5.72 -18.18
C SER A 312 -8.41 6.18 -16.99
N ASP A 313 -8.65 7.50 -16.87
CA ASP A 313 -9.40 8.08 -15.78
C ASP A 313 -10.75 8.62 -16.25
N PRO A 314 -11.85 7.95 -15.91
CA PRO A 314 -13.19 8.39 -16.32
C PRO A 314 -13.68 9.64 -15.57
N SER A 315 -13.03 10.03 -14.47
CA SER A 315 -13.47 11.14 -13.62
C SER A 315 -13.04 12.51 -14.16
N ARG A 316 -13.43 12.88 -15.36
CA ARG A 316 -13.16 14.21 -15.95
C ARG A 316 -13.90 15.32 -15.19
N ARG A 317 -13.44 15.60 -13.96
CA ARG A 317 -14.06 16.60 -13.06
C ARG A 317 -13.94 18.03 -13.58
N TRP A 318 -12.86 18.33 -14.30
CA TRP A 318 -12.62 19.68 -14.82
C TRP A 318 -12.59 19.71 -16.35
N SER A 319 -13.29 20.69 -16.92
CA SER A 319 -13.34 20.90 -18.38
C SER A 319 -12.11 21.63 -18.92
N SER A 320 -11.33 22.28 -18.04
CA SER A 320 -10.12 23.03 -18.40
C SER A 320 -9.14 23.19 -17.23
N LEU A 321 -7.89 23.48 -17.56
CA LEU A 321 -6.87 23.79 -16.55
C LEU A 321 -7.22 25.03 -15.74
N ALA A 322 -7.90 26.02 -16.36
CA ALA A 322 -8.36 27.23 -15.65
C ALA A 322 -9.43 26.91 -14.59
N ALA A 323 -10.35 25.99 -14.91
CA ALA A 323 -11.34 25.53 -13.93
C ALA A 323 -10.67 24.80 -12.76
N TRP A 324 -9.72 23.92 -13.07
CA TRP A 324 -8.93 23.24 -12.05
C TRP A 324 -8.19 24.23 -11.14
N ARG A 325 -7.49 25.22 -11.69
CA ARG A 325 -6.76 26.23 -10.89
C ARG A 325 -7.64 26.93 -9.88
N ARG A 326 -8.86 27.34 -10.26
CA ARG A 326 -9.80 28.00 -9.34
C ARG A 326 -10.17 27.09 -8.18
N ASP A 327 -10.58 25.86 -8.47
CA ASP A 327 -11.00 24.90 -7.45
C ASP A 327 -9.85 24.47 -6.55
N PHE A 328 -8.66 24.26 -7.14
CA PHE A 328 -7.46 23.91 -6.41
C PHE A 328 -7.00 25.03 -5.48
N ALA A 329 -7.01 26.28 -5.95
CA ALA A 329 -6.68 27.43 -5.12
C ALA A 329 -7.70 27.62 -3.98
N ALA A 330 -9.00 27.45 -4.26
CA ALA A 330 -10.05 27.54 -3.25
C ALA A 330 -9.92 26.46 -2.18
N ALA A 331 -9.61 25.21 -2.58
CA ALA A 331 -9.39 24.11 -1.65
C ALA A 331 -8.18 24.34 -0.72
N ARG A 332 -7.11 24.95 -1.25
CA ARG A 332 -5.93 25.27 -0.43
C ARG A 332 -6.12 26.50 0.46
N ALA A 333 -6.91 27.48 0.05
CA ALA A 333 -7.23 28.65 0.87
C ALA A 333 -8.19 28.31 2.03
N GLY A 334 -9.08 27.33 1.84
CA GLY A 334 -10.00 26.87 2.88
C GLY A 334 -9.36 25.93 3.91
N GLY A 335 -8.15 25.42 3.64
CA GLY A 335 -7.38 24.56 4.54
C GLY A 335 -6.44 25.29 5.51
N ASP A 336 -6.37 26.63 5.46
CA ASP A 336 -5.40 27.42 6.23
C ASP A 336 -5.92 27.79 7.64
N VAL A 337 -6.48 26.82 8.35
CA VAL A 337 -6.70 26.89 9.80
C VAL A 337 -5.86 25.78 10.44
N GLY A 338 -4.53 25.99 10.53
CA GLY A 338 -3.70 25.08 11.31
C GLY A 338 -2.25 24.87 10.92
N ALA A 339 -1.63 25.74 10.11
CA ALA A 339 -0.18 25.68 9.90
C ALA A 339 0.51 26.85 10.62
N SER A 340 0.50 26.83 11.96
CA SER A 340 1.45 27.63 12.74
C SER A 340 2.73 26.84 12.90
N GLY A 341 3.83 27.37 12.34
CA GLY A 341 5.16 26.83 12.47
C GLY A 341 5.58 26.63 13.93
N GLY A 342 5.95 25.41 14.27
CA GLY A 342 6.62 25.04 15.50
C GLY A 342 8.09 24.74 15.18
N VAL A 343 8.94 25.63 15.65
CA VAL A 343 10.39 25.43 15.78
C VAL A 343 10.64 24.38 16.86
N ALA A 344 11.65 23.54 16.60
CA ALA A 344 12.16 22.46 17.43
C ALA A 344 12.16 22.71 18.94
N GLY A 345 11.78 21.68 19.67
CA GLY A 345 12.09 21.45 21.06
C GLY A 345 10.90 20.91 21.83
N ASP A 346 10.87 19.67 22.04
CA ASP A 346 10.49 18.93 23.21
C ASP A 346 9.73 17.62 22.90
N ASP A 347 10.09 16.62 23.67
CA ASP A 347 9.72 15.23 23.74
C ASP A 347 8.19 14.92 23.63
N GLY A 348 7.60 15.18 22.44
CA GLY A 348 6.18 15.01 22.15
C GLY A 348 5.80 13.77 21.30
N SER A 349 6.71 12.78 21.13
CA SER A 349 6.51 11.66 20.20
C SER A 349 5.24 10.82 20.47
N SER A 350 4.77 10.75 21.71
CA SER A 350 3.57 10.00 22.09
C SER A 350 2.25 10.78 21.93
N GLU A 351 2.29 12.11 22.08
CA GLU A 351 1.14 12.97 21.89
C GLU A 351 0.88 13.27 20.40
N PHE A 352 1.92 13.53 19.64
CA PHE A 352 1.84 13.68 18.18
C PHE A 352 1.28 12.41 17.49
N ARG A 353 1.67 11.21 17.94
CA ARG A 353 1.06 9.96 17.48
C ARG A 353 -0.45 9.88 17.81
N ARG A 354 -0.88 10.42 18.94
CA ARG A 354 -2.30 10.45 19.34
C ARG A 354 -3.12 11.48 18.56
N ASP A 355 -2.55 12.65 18.29
CA ASP A 355 -3.27 13.73 17.60
C ASP A 355 -3.41 13.45 16.10
N VAL A 356 -2.37 12.93 15.43
CA VAL A 356 -2.46 12.48 14.02
C VAL A 356 -3.50 11.36 13.86
N LEU A 357 -3.63 10.47 14.86
CA LEU A 357 -4.66 9.42 14.85
C LEU A 357 -6.07 9.97 15.14
N ARG A 358 -6.18 11.08 15.87
CA ARG A 358 -7.45 11.73 16.21
C ARG A 358 -8.05 12.48 15.03
N ASP A 359 -7.24 13.19 14.25
CA ASP A 359 -7.67 13.93 13.05
C ASP A 359 -8.02 13.01 11.86
N MET A 360 -7.60 11.74 11.92
CA MET A 360 -7.93 10.71 10.92
C MET A 360 -9.25 9.97 11.19
N GLN A 361 -9.94 10.26 12.30
CA GLN A 361 -11.18 9.58 12.70
C GLN A 361 -12.41 10.40 12.33
N ILE A 362 -12.97 10.20 11.16
CA ILE A 362 -14.33 10.64 10.85
C ILE A 362 -15.18 9.44 10.46
N GLY A 363 -16.11 9.08 11.33
CA GLY A 363 -17.15 8.09 11.06
C GLY A 363 -16.66 6.63 11.22
N ALA A 364 -16.31 6.26 12.45
CA ALA A 364 -16.02 4.88 12.78
C ALA A 364 -17.29 4.02 12.67
N VAL A 365 -17.35 3.15 11.67
CA VAL A 365 -18.20 1.97 11.73
C VAL A 365 -17.49 1.00 12.66
N SER A 366 -18.01 0.83 13.89
CA SER A 366 -17.49 -0.19 14.82
C SER A 366 -17.86 -1.57 14.30
N VAL A 367 -16.92 -2.20 13.59
CA VAL A 367 -17.07 -3.61 13.20
C VAL A 367 -16.36 -4.44 14.27
N PRO A 368 -17.05 -5.41 14.91
CA PRO A 368 -16.41 -6.28 15.88
C PRO A 368 -15.21 -6.99 15.25
N VAL A 369 -14.05 -6.87 15.86
CA VAL A 369 -12.88 -7.67 15.46
C VAL A 369 -13.25 -9.15 15.60
N GLY A 370 -13.10 -9.94 14.53
CA GLY A 370 -13.50 -11.34 14.50
C GLY A 370 -12.92 -12.12 15.69
N ARG A 371 -13.73 -12.98 16.31
CA ARG A 371 -13.36 -13.72 17.53
C ARG A 371 -12.16 -14.63 17.27
N VAL A 372 -11.06 -14.41 17.98
CA VAL A 372 -9.92 -15.33 18.00
C VAL A 372 -10.28 -16.57 18.80
N THR A 373 -10.43 -17.71 18.13
CA THR A 373 -10.66 -18.99 18.81
C THR A 373 -9.39 -19.46 19.53
N ALA A 374 -9.52 -20.19 20.63
CA ALA A 374 -8.39 -20.79 21.36
C ALA A 374 -7.51 -21.69 20.44
N ARG A 375 -8.12 -22.34 19.44
CA ARG A 375 -7.42 -23.12 18.42
C ARG A 375 -6.63 -22.20 17.49
N GLY A 376 -7.21 -21.08 17.02
CA GLY A 376 -6.54 -20.09 16.18
C GLY A 376 -5.35 -19.46 16.89
N ARG A 377 -5.48 -19.13 18.18
CA ARG A 377 -4.38 -18.60 19.00
C ARG A 377 -3.22 -19.59 19.09
N ARG A 378 -3.48 -20.87 19.42
CA ARG A 378 -2.43 -21.91 19.50
C ARG A 378 -1.72 -22.14 18.16
N LEU A 379 -2.46 -22.18 17.06
CA LEU A 379 -1.87 -22.31 15.72
C LEU A 379 -0.99 -21.09 15.37
N TYR A 380 -1.43 -19.90 15.71
CA TYR A 380 -0.68 -18.67 15.54
C TYR A 380 0.61 -18.67 16.35
N GLU A 381 0.55 -19.03 17.66
CA GLU A 381 1.72 -19.07 18.53
C GLU A 381 2.74 -20.15 18.11
N ALA A 382 2.24 -21.34 17.70
CA ALA A 382 3.12 -22.39 17.18
C ALA A 382 3.82 -21.94 15.88
N ARG A 383 3.09 -21.27 15.02
CA ARG A 383 3.61 -20.71 13.78
C ARG A 383 4.62 -19.61 14.07
N ARG A 384 4.33 -18.65 14.96
CA ARG A 384 5.27 -17.58 15.33
C ARG A 384 6.61 -18.10 15.85
N ARG A 385 6.61 -19.20 16.61
CA ARG A 385 7.86 -19.85 17.07
C ARG A 385 8.68 -20.37 15.89
N SER A 386 8.09 -21.16 15.02
CA SER A 386 8.74 -21.67 13.80
C SER A 386 9.25 -20.56 12.87
N GLU A 387 8.55 -19.48 12.85
CA GLU A 387 8.82 -18.31 12.03
C GLU A 387 9.92 -17.43 12.63
N GLY A 388 9.98 -17.32 13.95
CA GLY A 388 11.08 -16.66 14.67
C GLY A 388 12.42 -17.34 14.40
N GLU A 389 12.47 -18.66 14.45
CA GLU A 389 13.66 -19.44 14.12
C GLU A 389 14.14 -19.22 12.67
N LYS A 390 13.22 -19.12 11.73
CA LYS A 390 13.53 -18.84 10.31
C LYS A 390 13.99 -17.41 10.09
N ALA A 391 13.35 -16.44 10.77
CA ALA A 391 13.72 -15.04 10.69
C ALA A 391 15.11 -14.79 11.25
N GLU A 392 15.46 -15.42 12.38
CA GLU A 392 16.77 -15.35 12.98
C GLU A 392 17.85 -15.91 12.04
N ALA A 393 17.58 -17.07 11.39
CA ALA A 393 18.48 -17.67 10.41
C ALA A 393 18.71 -16.75 9.19
N LEU A 394 17.75 -15.87 8.86
CA LEU A 394 17.84 -14.93 7.75
C LEU A 394 18.27 -13.50 8.18
N GLY A 395 18.59 -13.30 9.47
CA GLY A 395 19.00 -12.00 10.01
C GLY A 395 17.87 -10.96 10.02
N VAL A 396 16.62 -11.40 10.11
CA VAL A 396 15.43 -10.54 10.18
C VAL A 396 14.91 -10.50 11.61
N GLN A 397 14.80 -9.31 12.21
CA GLN A 397 14.18 -9.17 13.51
C GLN A 397 12.65 -9.25 13.40
N MET A 398 12.05 -10.00 14.35
CA MET A 398 10.60 -10.10 14.46
C MET A 398 10.04 -8.98 15.32
N GLU A 399 8.91 -8.41 14.92
CA GLU A 399 8.16 -7.48 15.76
C GLU A 399 7.80 -8.13 17.12
N ARG A 400 7.92 -7.37 18.21
CA ARG A 400 7.40 -7.81 19.50
C ARG A 400 5.90 -7.95 19.37
N GLY A 401 5.36 -9.13 19.67
CA GLY A 401 3.92 -9.37 19.59
C GLY A 401 3.18 -8.31 20.41
N ALA A 402 2.19 -7.67 19.81
CA ALA A 402 1.24 -6.89 20.59
C ALA A 402 0.63 -7.86 21.61
N ALA A 403 0.92 -7.62 22.89
CA ALA A 403 0.27 -8.34 23.97
C ALA A 403 -1.23 -8.14 23.77
N ALA A 404 -1.99 -9.24 23.70
CA ALA A 404 -3.43 -9.17 23.76
C ALA A 404 -3.80 -8.57 25.11
N SER A 405 -3.96 -7.25 25.17
CA SER A 405 -4.54 -6.55 26.29
C SER A 405 -6.03 -6.88 26.30
N GLY A 406 -6.39 -7.89 27.04
CA GLY A 406 -7.76 -8.35 27.10
C GLY A 406 -7.97 -9.53 28.03
N ASP A 407 -7.25 -9.59 29.16
CA ASP A 407 -7.69 -10.38 30.30
C ASP A 407 -8.66 -9.51 31.11
N GLY A 408 -9.90 -9.44 30.64
CA GLY A 408 -11.02 -9.09 31.46
C GLY A 408 -11.29 -10.26 32.42
N GLU A 409 -10.80 -10.19 33.62
CA GLU A 409 -11.26 -11.02 34.73
C GLU A 409 -12.78 -10.84 34.89
N ALA A 410 -13.53 -11.84 34.45
CA ALA A 410 -14.88 -12.01 34.91
C ALA A 410 -14.82 -12.60 36.31
N THR A 411 -14.77 -11.79 37.34
CA THR A 411 -15.12 -12.19 38.69
C THR A 411 -16.63 -12.41 38.71
N GLY A 412 -17.01 -13.67 38.68
CA GLY A 412 -18.35 -14.08 39.02
C GLY A 412 -18.49 -14.13 40.54
N GLU A 413 -19.39 -13.34 41.08
CA GLU A 413 -20.02 -13.56 42.35
C GLU A 413 -21.50 -13.23 42.21
N GLY A 414 -22.34 -14.20 42.68
CA GLY A 414 -23.75 -14.04 42.94
C GLY A 414 -24.65 -14.98 42.15
#